data_5a69d55d67592acdfc727dd3a0e8975f
#
_entry.id   5a69d55d67592acdfc727dd3a0e8975f
#
_cell.length_a   1.000
_cell.length_b   1.000
_cell.length_c   1.000
_cell.angle_alpha   90.00
_cell.angle_beta   90.00
_cell.angle_gamma   90.00
#
_symmetry.space_group_name_H-M   'P 1'
#
loop_
_entity.id
_entity.type
_entity.pdbx_description
1 polymer ?
#
loop_
_entity_poly.entity_id
_entity_poly.type
_entity_poly.pdbx_seq_one_letter_code
_entity_poly.pdbx_strand_id
1 'polypeptide(L)'
;MKMGKRGAVASLMILAMAVPAAVIAQQPAAPAATKEKSVLTSEREKIGYAIGVDVASSFEPIASEVDVAALRRAVENAFAGGQPLLSQEEAQKTDQALRVAMMIRSGQQVPGMAPGSQPPPVDREKVGLMLGSYAVGPSLAPIKGEIDLDATFQAISTLFAKGTPLMDRQQAQATLQAFSTAKQAAAAGKNREEGNAFLARNKTQPGVVTTASGLQYQVLRAGSGERPMASSRVRVNYEGKLLDGTVFDSSYQRGQPADFGLDQVIKGWTEGVALMPVGSKYRFWVPSELAYGSNGTPGGQIGPDATLTFDVELLGVLQ
;
A
#
# COMPACT_ATOMS: atom_id res chain seq x y z
N MET A 1 -78.11 48.71 -17.69
CA MET A 1 -78.00 50.12 -18.23
C MET A 1 -76.54 50.39 -18.51
N LYS A 2 -76.26 50.80 -19.78
CA LYS A 2 -75.03 51.35 -20.35
C LYS A 2 -73.75 50.44 -20.27
N MET A 3 -73.41 49.80 -21.43
CA MET A 3 -72.68 50.32 -22.61
C MET A 3 -71.31 50.94 -22.32
N GLY A 4 -70.32 50.32 -22.90
CA GLY A 4 -69.22 51.11 -23.43
C GLY A 4 -67.91 50.39 -23.72
N LYS A 5 -67.80 50.09 -24.98
CA LYS A 5 -66.66 50.21 -25.91
C LYS A 5 -65.44 49.33 -25.84
N ARG A 6 -65.31 48.47 -26.74
CA ARG A 6 -64.30 48.02 -27.71
C ARG A 6 -62.99 48.80 -27.72
N GLY A 7 -61.91 48.03 -27.67
CA GLY A 7 -60.56 48.42 -28.06
C GLY A 7 -59.81 47.19 -28.52
N ALA A 8 -59.75 46.96 -29.80
CA ALA A 8 -58.92 45.94 -30.41
C ALA A 8 -57.46 46.40 -30.43
N VAL A 9 -56.56 45.59 -29.99
CA VAL A 9 -55.13 45.74 -30.28
C VAL A 9 -54.57 44.40 -30.71
N ALA A 10 -53.91 44.48 -31.85
CA ALA A 10 -53.46 43.40 -32.68
C ALA A 10 -52.52 42.39 -32.01
N SER A 11 -52.75 41.13 -32.24
CA SER A 11 -51.85 40.04 -32.01
C SER A 11 -50.60 40.15 -32.86
N LEU A 12 -49.43 40.30 -32.24
CA LEU A 12 -48.17 40.07 -32.90
C LEU A 12 -47.70 38.69 -32.50
N MET A 13 -47.87 37.70 -33.38
CA MET A 13 -47.24 36.38 -33.21
C MET A 13 -45.73 36.52 -33.44
N ILE A 14 -44.94 36.38 -32.37
CA ILE A 14 -43.51 36.13 -32.48
C ILE A 14 -43.33 34.62 -32.54
N LEU A 15 -43.00 34.14 -33.71
CA LEU A 15 -42.59 32.75 -33.94
C LEU A 15 -41.20 32.56 -33.37
N ALA A 16 -41.08 31.99 -32.15
CA ALA A 16 -39.82 31.62 -31.57
C ALA A 16 -39.31 30.33 -32.24
N MET A 17 -38.39 30.49 -33.18
CA MET A 17 -37.58 29.35 -33.65
C MET A 17 -36.70 28.86 -32.55
N ALA A 18 -36.97 27.68 -32.02
CA ALA A 18 -36.10 26.96 -31.13
C ALA A 18 -34.87 26.48 -31.91
N VAL A 19 -33.74 27.10 -31.67
CA VAL A 19 -32.42 26.59 -32.09
C VAL A 19 -32.06 25.44 -31.16
N PRO A 20 -31.79 24.21 -31.64
CA PRO A 20 -31.29 23.16 -30.78
C PRO A 20 -29.91 23.56 -30.28
N ALA A 21 -29.76 23.71 -28.97
CA ALA A 21 -28.46 23.85 -28.34
C ALA A 21 -27.65 22.58 -28.61
N ALA A 22 -26.69 22.68 -29.52
CA ALA A 22 -25.65 21.66 -29.66
C ALA A 22 -24.88 21.58 -28.33
N VAL A 23 -25.08 20.47 -27.64
CA VAL A 23 -24.20 20.11 -26.52
C VAL A 23 -22.82 19.86 -27.11
N ILE A 24 -21.95 20.87 -27.04
CA ILE A 24 -20.53 20.69 -27.30
C ILE A 24 -20.01 19.86 -26.14
N ALA A 25 -19.86 18.56 -26.38
CA ALA A 25 -19.08 17.71 -25.50
C ALA A 25 -17.68 18.32 -25.41
N GLN A 26 -17.36 18.91 -24.28
CA GLN A 26 -15.98 19.33 -23.98
C GLN A 26 -15.12 18.08 -24.04
N GLN A 27 -14.33 17.97 -25.10
CA GLN A 27 -13.20 17.04 -25.12
C GLN A 27 -12.34 17.35 -23.89
N PRO A 28 -11.97 16.33 -23.07
CA PRO A 28 -11.03 16.56 -22.00
C PRO A 28 -9.76 17.17 -22.60
N ALA A 29 -9.34 18.30 -22.04
CA ALA A 29 -8.13 18.99 -22.47
C ALA A 29 -6.97 17.98 -22.48
N ALA A 30 -6.24 17.91 -23.58
CA ALA A 30 -5.02 17.16 -23.67
C ALA A 30 -4.11 17.58 -22.51
N PRO A 31 -3.46 16.65 -21.78
CA PRO A 31 -2.57 17.01 -20.70
C PRO A 31 -1.49 17.95 -21.26
N ALA A 32 -1.30 19.10 -20.58
CA ALA A 32 -0.28 20.06 -20.95
C ALA A 32 1.06 19.33 -21.06
N ALA A 33 1.74 19.47 -22.20
CA ALA A 33 3.05 18.87 -22.42
C ALA A 33 3.99 19.40 -21.34
N THR A 34 4.28 18.59 -20.35
CA THR A 34 5.27 18.87 -19.31
C THR A 34 6.62 19.05 -20.01
N LYS A 35 7.30 20.19 -19.79
CA LYS A 35 8.65 20.40 -20.34
C LYS A 35 9.55 19.32 -19.77
N GLU A 36 10.15 18.51 -20.63
CA GLU A 36 11.15 17.53 -20.23
C GLU A 36 12.28 18.24 -19.47
N LYS A 37 12.60 17.71 -18.29
CA LYS A 37 13.70 18.21 -17.47
C LYS A 37 15.02 17.73 -18.09
N SER A 38 16.01 18.60 -18.15
CA SER A 38 17.38 18.23 -18.54
C SER A 38 18.27 17.87 -17.36
N VAL A 39 17.86 18.26 -16.13
CA VAL A 39 18.58 18.02 -14.87
C VAL A 39 17.59 17.76 -13.76
N LEU A 40 17.92 16.85 -12.85
CA LEU A 40 17.16 16.56 -11.63
C LEU A 40 17.73 17.39 -10.47
N THR A 41 16.99 18.39 -10.01
CA THR A 41 17.48 19.39 -9.05
C THR A 41 17.09 19.10 -7.60
N SER A 42 15.90 18.52 -7.37
CA SER A 42 15.40 18.21 -6.04
C SER A 42 15.48 16.71 -5.71
N GLU A 43 15.51 16.36 -4.44
CA GLU A 43 15.44 14.97 -4.01
C GLU A 43 14.16 14.27 -4.49
N ARG A 44 13.02 14.97 -4.49
CA ARG A 44 11.76 14.44 -5.02
C ARG A 44 11.85 14.08 -6.51
N GLU A 45 12.54 14.90 -7.30
CA GLU A 45 12.79 14.61 -8.71
C GLU A 45 13.72 13.42 -8.88
N LYS A 46 14.80 13.34 -8.12
CA LYS A 46 15.75 12.22 -8.18
C LYS A 46 15.06 10.90 -7.80
N ILE A 47 14.30 10.88 -6.70
CA ILE A 47 13.57 9.70 -6.24
C ILE A 47 12.50 9.31 -7.27
N GLY A 48 11.69 10.28 -7.74
CA GLY A 48 10.68 10.02 -8.77
C GLY A 48 11.28 9.47 -10.05
N TYR A 49 12.39 10.06 -10.53
CA TYR A 49 13.08 9.59 -11.72
C TYR A 49 13.65 8.17 -11.54
N ALA A 50 14.28 7.90 -10.39
CA ALA A 50 14.81 6.58 -10.06
C ALA A 50 13.71 5.50 -10.02
N ILE A 51 12.53 5.83 -9.46
CA ILE A 51 11.33 4.96 -9.50
C ILE A 51 10.90 4.73 -10.95
N GLY A 52 10.87 5.78 -11.77
CA GLY A 52 10.55 5.66 -13.19
C GLY A 52 11.50 4.74 -13.96
N VAL A 53 12.80 4.78 -13.64
CA VAL A 53 13.81 3.86 -14.20
C VAL A 53 13.52 2.41 -13.77
N ASP A 54 13.17 2.19 -12.50
CA ASP A 54 12.87 0.85 -11.96
C ASP A 54 11.59 0.28 -12.58
N VAL A 55 10.52 1.08 -12.63
CA VAL A 55 9.25 0.72 -13.28
C VAL A 55 9.46 0.40 -14.75
N ALA A 56 10.16 1.27 -15.49
CA ALA A 56 10.45 1.03 -16.91
C ALA A 56 11.25 -0.24 -17.13
N SER A 57 12.23 -0.51 -16.26
CA SER A 57 13.03 -1.74 -16.31
C SER A 57 12.19 -3.00 -16.06
N SER A 58 11.28 -2.92 -15.11
CA SER A 58 10.38 -4.04 -14.78
C SER A 58 9.40 -4.35 -15.91
N PHE A 59 8.97 -3.33 -16.64
CA PHE A 59 8.02 -3.48 -17.76
C PHE A 59 8.69 -3.46 -19.14
N GLU A 60 10.02 -3.47 -19.23
CA GLU A 60 10.76 -3.48 -20.49
C GLU A 60 10.26 -4.55 -21.49
N PRO A 61 9.98 -5.81 -21.07
CA PRO A 61 9.49 -6.85 -21.99
C PRO A 61 8.15 -6.53 -22.64
N ILE A 62 7.34 -5.67 -22.03
CA ILE A 62 6.01 -5.30 -22.51
C ILE A 62 5.90 -3.82 -22.89
N ALA A 63 7.01 -3.09 -22.94
CA ALA A 63 7.03 -1.63 -23.16
C ALA A 63 6.25 -1.21 -24.42
N SER A 64 6.29 -2.01 -25.51
CA SER A 64 5.55 -1.76 -26.74
C SER A 64 4.03 -1.88 -26.60
N GLU A 65 3.57 -2.57 -25.55
CA GLU A 65 2.16 -2.83 -25.28
C GLU A 65 1.57 -1.86 -24.25
N VAL A 66 2.34 -0.92 -23.74
CA VAL A 66 1.89 0.04 -22.72
C VAL A 66 1.63 1.40 -23.33
N ASP A 67 0.43 1.95 -23.10
CA ASP A 67 0.17 3.37 -23.28
C ASP A 67 0.59 4.11 -21.99
N VAL A 68 1.69 4.87 -22.08
CA VAL A 68 2.27 5.59 -20.94
C VAL A 68 1.34 6.70 -20.44
N ALA A 69 0.55 7.32 -21.31
CA ALA A 69 -0.41 8.34 -20.91
C ALA A 69 -1.57 7.73 -20.11
N ALA A 70 -2.04 6.56 -20.50
CA ALA A 70 -3.05 5.80 -19.76
C ALA A 70 -2.51 5.31 -18.40
N LEU A 71 -1.27 4.81 -18.37
CA LEU A 71 -0.57 4.44 -17.14
C LEU A 71 -0.51 5.63 -16.18
N ARG A 72 -0.13 6.82 -16.67
CA ARG A 72 -0.06 8.04 -15.90
C ARG A 72 -1.44 8.43 -15.32
N ARG A 73 -2.47 8.47 -16.15
CA ARG A 73 -3.83 8.79 -15.68
C ARG A 73 -4.29 7.88 -14.54
N ALA A 74 -3.99 6.59 -14.64
CA ALA A 74 -4.37 5.63 -13.61
C ALA A 74 -3.58 5.83 -12.31
N VAL A 75 -2.29 6.17 -12.38
CA VAL A 75 -1.48 6.50 -11.20
C VAL A 75 -1.95 7.81 -10.54
N GLU A 76 -2.22 8.85 -11.33
CA GLU A 76 -2.76 10.12 -10.84
C GLU A 76 -4.11 9.92 -10.13
N ASN A 77 -5.00 9.10 -10.71
CA ASN A 77 -6.27 8.74 -10.11
C ASN A 77 -6.08 7.99 -8.78
N ALA A 78 -5.13 7.05 -8.69
CA ALA A 78 -4.80 6.35 -7.45
C ALA A 78 -4.24 7.32 -6.37
N PHE A 79 -3.44 8.31 -6.76
CA PHE A 79 -2.93 9.36 -5.85
C PHE A 79 -4.05 10.26 -5.32
N ALA A 80 -5.11 10.45 -6.11
CA ALA A 80 -6.31 11.15 -5.68
C ALA A 80 -7.25 10.30 -4.80
N GLY A 81 -6.94 9.01 -4.61
CA GLY A 81 -7.80 8.07 -3.88
C GLY A 81 -9.02 7.60 -4.68
N GLY A 82 -8.98 7.74 -6.01
CA GLY A 82 -10.06 7.32 -6.91
C GLY A 82 -10.15 5.80 -7.06
N GLN A 83 -11.32 5.34 -7.50
CA GLN A 83 -11.51 3.93 -7.86
C GLN A 83 -10.67 3.58 -9.10
N PRO A 84 -10.23 2.32 -9.26
CA PRO A 84 -9.50 1.89 -10.46
C PRO A 84 -10.21 2.30 -11.75
N LEU A 85 -9.44 2.84 -12.71
CA LEU A 85 -9.97 3.29 -14.00
C LEU A 85 -10.32 2.14 -14.97
N LEU A 86 -10.00 0.91 -14.58
CA LEU A 86 -10.35 -0.32 -15.28
C LEU A 86 -10.98 -1.27 -14.27
N SER A 87 -12.09 -1.91 -14.62
CA SER A 87 -12.69 -2.92 -13.72
C SER A 87 -11.78 -4.12 -13.53
N GLN A 88 -11.93 -4.84 -12.42
CA GLN A 88 -11.12 -6.02 -12.14
C GLN A 88 -11.30 -7.10 -13.21
N GLU A 89 -12.52 -7.26 -13.74
CA GLU A 89 -12.79 -8.22 -14.82
C GLU A 89 -12.06 -7.85 -16.11
N GLU A 90 -12.10 -6.57 -16.51
CA GLU A 90 -11.38 -6.09 -17.69
C GLU A 90 -9.86 -6.17 -17.50
N ALA A 91 -9.35 -5.87 -16.29
CA ALA A 91 -7.94 -6.02 -15.97
C ALA A 91 -7.48 -7.47 -16.12
N GLN A 92 -8.25 -8.45 -15.61
CA GLN A 92 -7.95 -9.88 -15.77
C GLN A 92 -7.94 -10.32 -17.25
N LYS A 93 -8.93 -9.87 -18.04
CA LYS A 93 -8.97 -10.15 -19.49
C LYS A 93 -7.78 -9.54 -20.21
N THR A 94 -7.40 -8.32 -19.85
CA THR A 94 -6.25 -7.62 -20.44
C THR A 94 -4.93 -8.32 -20.08
N ASP A 95 -4.74 -8.71 -18.82
CA ASP A 95 -3.57 -9.47 -18.36
C ASP A 95 -3.46 -10.82 -19.09
N GLN A 96 -4.57 -11.55 -19.24
CA GLN A 96 -4.60 -12.81 -19.97
C GLN A 96 -4.22 -12.62 -21.45
N ALA A 97 -4.79 -11.62 -22.13
CA ALA A 97 -4.45 -11.33 -23.53
C ALA A 97 -2.97 -10.95 -23.68
N LEU A 98 -2.44 -10.13 -22.77
CA LEU A 98 -1.04 -9.74 -22.75
C LEU A 98 -0.12 -10.95 -22.55
N ARG A 99 -0.40 -11.82 -21.57
CA ARG A 99 0.37 -13.04 -21.30
C ARG A 99 0.38 -13.96 -22.53
N VAL A 100 -0.77 -14.20 -23.14
CA VAL A 100 -0.89 -15.04 -24.34
C VAL A 100 -0.06 -14.43 -25.49
N ALA A 101 -0.17 -13.12 -25.72
CA ALA A 101 0.62 -12.45 -26.76
C ALA A 101 2.13 -12.57 -26.52
N MET A 102 2.57 -12.43 -25.25
CA MET A 102 3.97 -12.59 -24.86
C MET A 102 4.48 -14.03 -25.08
N MET A 103 3.70 -15.03 -24.68
CA MET A 103 4.05 -16.45 -24.86
C MET A 103 4.23 -16.78 -26.35
N ILE A 104 3.30 -16.35 -27.21
CA ILE A 104 3.38 -16.59 -28.65
C ILE A 104 4.63 -15.90 -29.26
N ARG A 105 4.90 -14.63 -28.86
CA ARG A 105 6.09 -13.89 -29.34
C ARG A 105 7.41 -14.51 -28.90
N SER A 106 7.45 -15.14 -27.72
CA SER A 106 8.63 -15.88 -27.24
C SER A 106 8.77 -17.28 -27.83
N GLY A 107 7.87 -17.68 -28.76
CA GLY A 107 7.87 -19.00 -29.37
C GLY A 107 7.34 -20.12 -28.45
N GLN A 108 6.72 -19.77 -27.34
CA GLN A 108 6.12 -20.73 -26.43
C GLN A 108 4.75 -21.18 -26.92
N GLN A 109 4.45 -22.46 -26.74
CA GLN A 109 3.13 -23.01 -27.09
C GLN A 109 2.10 -22.64 -26.01
N VAL A 110 1.00 -22.03 -26.43
CA VAL A 110 -0.12 -21.70 -25.52
C VAL A 110 -1.07 -22.91 -25.47
N PRO A 111 -1.39 -23.43 -24.28
CA PRO A 111 -2.35 -24.52 -24.14
C PRO A 111 -3.71 -24.15 -24.76
N GLY A 112 -4.23 -25.04 -25.63
CA GLY A 112 -5.53 -24.81 -26.30
C GLY A 112 -5.47 -23.99 -27.59
N MET A 113 -4.28 -23.53 -28.03
CA MET A 113 -4.10 -22.83 -29.31
C MET A 113 -3.29 -23.68 -30.29
N ALA A 114 -3.66 -23.61 -31.58
CA ALA A 114 -2.90 -24.31 -32.63
C ALA A 114 -1.50 -23.71 -32.78
N PRO A 115 -0.45 -24.50 -33.12
CA PRO A 115 0.86 -23.99 -33.43
C PRO A 115 0.81 -22.96 -34.56
N GLY A 116 1.50 -21.82 -34.37
CA GLY A 116 1.48 -20.70 -35.34
C GLY A 116 0.27 -19.78 -35.30
N SER A 117 -0.59 -19.91 -34.30
CA SER A 117 -1.68 -18.96 -34.05
C SER A 117 -1.13 -17.54 -33.88
N GLN A 118 -1.86 -16.54 -34.42
CA GLN A 118 -1.51 -15.16 -34.18
C GLN A 118 -1.86 -14.76 -32.74
N PRO A 119 -1.06 -13.89 -32.10
CA PRO A 119 -1.37 -13.40 -30.77
C PRO A 119 -2.69 -12.61 -30.78
N PRO A 120 -3.49 -12.69 -29.71
CA PRO A 120 -4.68 -11.85 -29.58
C PRO A 120 -4.28 -10.37 -29.61
N PRO A 121 -5.15 -9.49 -30.11
CA PRO A 121 -4.91 -8.06 -30.06
C PRO A 121 -4.81 -7.59 -28.60
N VAL A 122 -3.78 -6.84 -28.29
CA VAL A 122 -3.56 -6.25 -26.97
C VAL A 122 -3.92 -4.77 -27.04
N ASP A 123 -4.86 -4.35 -26.19
CA ASP A 123 -5.25 -2.96 -26.07
C ASP A 123 -4.25 -2.23 -25.16
N ARG A 124 -3.38 -1.41 -25.75
CA ARG A 124 -2.31 -0.69 -25.06
C ARG A 124 -2.83 0.27 -24.00
N GLU A 125 -3.96 0.93 -24.24
CA GLU A 125 -4.59 1.81 -23.27
C GLU A 125 -5.06 1.02 -22.04
N LYS A 126 -5.73 -0.11 -22.25
CA LYS A 126 -6.16 -1.00 -21.14
C LYS A 126 -4.98 -1.57 -20.38
N VAL A 127 -3.87 -1.90 -21.05
CA VAL A 127 -2.63 -2.32 -20.36
C VAL A 127 -2.10 -1.19 -19.48
N GLY A 128 -2.01 0.03 -19.98
CA GLY A 128 -1.59 1.18 -19.18
C GLY A 128 -2.50 1.43 -17.98
N LEU A 129 -3.84 1.42 -18.19
CA LEU A 129 -4.82 1.58 -17.10
C LEU A 129 -4.71 0.46 -16.06
N MET A 130 -4.54 -0.78 -16.49
CA MET A 130 -4.38 -1.95 -15.61
C MET A 130 -3.13 -1.82 -14.73
N LEU A 131 -1.96 -1.57 -15.35
CA LEU A 131 -0.71 -1.42 -14.62
C LEU A 131 -0.75 -0.25 -13.64
N GLY A 132 -1.32 0.88 -14.05
CA GLY A 132 -1.45 2.06 -13.20
C GLY A 132 -2.42 1.87 -12.05
N SER A 133 -3.56 1.21 -12.29
CA SER A 133 -4.61 1.04 -11.27
C SER A 133 -4.29 -0.05 -10.25
N TYR A 134 -3.61 -1.13 -10.66
CA TYR A 134 -3.46 -2.33 -9.83
C TYR A 134 -2.02 -2.64 -9.40
N ALA A 135 -1.03 -1.99 -10.00
CA ALA A 135 0.38 -2.20 -9.65
C ALA A 135 1.06 -0.90 -9.23
N VAL A 136 1.31 0.02 -10.17
CA VAL A 136 2.16 1.20 -9.93
C VAL A 136 1.49 2.21 -9.00
N GLY A 137 0.24 2.57 -9.24
CA GLY A 137 -0.48 3.56 -8.44
C GLY A 137 -0.57 3.20 -6.96
N PRO A 138 -1.11 2.01 -6.60
CA PRO A 138 -1.17 1.57 -5.20
C PRO A 138 0.21 1.48 -4.52
N SER A 139 1.25 1.07 -5.25
CA SER A 139 2.62 0.97 -4.71
C SER A 139 3.23 2.34 -4.43
N LEU A 140 2.91 3.37 -5.23
CA LEU A 140 3.46 4.71 -5.08
C LEU A 140 2.59 5.65 -4.23
N ALA A 141 1.30 5.35 -4.07
CA ALA A 141 0.38 6.19 -3.30
C ALA A 141 0.87 6.51 -1.87
N PRO A 142 1.48 5.57 -1.10
CA PRO A 142 1.99 5.87 0.24
C PRO A 142 3.11 6.91 0.28
N ILE A 143 3.85 7.07 -0.82
CA ILE A 143 5.01 7.98 -0.93
C ILE A 143 4.76 9.15 -1.89
N LYS A 144 3.51 9.38 -2.32
CA LYS A 144 3.15 10.43 -3.29
C LYS A 144 3.67 11.83 -2.94
N GLY A 145 3.79 12.14 -1.66
CA GLY A 145 4.34 13.42 -1.17
C GLY A 145 5.85 13.54 -1.29
N GLU A 146 6.56 12.44 -1.53
CA GLU A 146 8.02 12.36 -1.50
C GLU A 146 8.63 12.21 -2.90
N ILE A 147 7.80 12.08 -3.93
CA ILE A 147 8.22 11.90 -5.32
C ILE A 147 7.70 13.02 -6.22
N ASP A 148 8.39 13.24 -7.32
CA ASP A 148 7.93 14.07 -8.44
C ASP A 148 7.41 13.14 -9.54
N LEU A 149 6.10 13.20 -9.79
CA LEU A 149 5.45 12.30 -10.74
C LEU A 149 5.84 12.62 -12.20
N ASP A 150 6.13 13.89 -12.52
CA ASP A 150 6.58 14.28 -13.86
C ASP A 150 7.95 13.67 -14.16
N ALA A 151 8.88 13.73 -13.21
CA ALA A 151 10.18 13.06 -13.33
C ALA A 151 10.05 11.54 -13.47
N THR A 152 9.10 10.92 -12.72
CA THR A 152 8.81 9.49 -12.83
C THR A 152 8.38 9.12 -14.24
N PHE A 153 7.40 9.82 -14.80
CA PHE A 153 6.90 9.53 -16.14
C PHE A 153 7.83 9.95 -17.26
N GLN A 154 8.67 10.96 -17.04
CA GLN A 154 9.76 11.27 -17.97
C GLN A 154 10.74 10.09 -18.11
N ALA A 155 11.16 9.48 -16.99
CA ALA A 155 12.05 8.31 -17.03
C ALA A 155 11.40 7.14 -17.77
N ILE A 156 10.12 6.81 -17.46
CA ILE A 156 9.38 5.74 -18.12
C ILE A 156 9.30 5.98 -19.63
N SER A 157 8.87 7.18 -20.04
CA SER A 157 8.73 7.54 -21.46
C SER A 157 10.06 7.47 -22.20
N THR A 158 11.13 8.02 -21.59
CA THR A 158 12.48 8.01 -22.18
C THR A 158 12.96 6.59 -22.41
N LEU A 159 12.85 5.69 -21.42
CA LEU A 159 13.33 4.31 -21.52
C LEU A 159 12.47 3.46 -22.47
N PHE A 160 11.14 3.64 -22.48
CA PHE A 160 10.28 2.93 -23.42
C PHE A 160 10.53 3.38 -24.88
N ALA A 161 10.91 4.64 -25.08
CA ALA A 161 11.35 5.16 -26.37
C ALA A 161 12.81 4.79 -26.73
N LYS A 162 13.51 4.04 -25.85
CA LYS A 162 14.94 3.69 -25.99
C LYS A 162 15.85 4.92 -26.07
N GLY A 163 15.45 6.01 -25.44
CA GLY A 163 16.23 7.24 -25.30
C GLY A 163 17.30 7.13 -24.21
N THR A 164 18.12 8.18 -24.10
CA THR A 164 19.15 8.27 -23.05
C THR A 164 18.57 8.82 -21.77
N PRO A 165 18.52 8.07 -20.66
CA PRO A 165 17.98 8.55 -19.42
C PRO A 165 18.92 9.54 -18.71
N LEU A 166 18.38 10.43 -17.86
CA LEU A 166 19.15 11.36 -17.02
C LEU A 166 19.87 10.64 -15.86
N MET A 167 19.48 9.42 -15.55
CA MET A 167 20.02 8.58 -14.49
C MET A 167 20.07 7.15 -15.00
N ASP A 168 21.23 6.52 -14.94
CA ASP A 168 21.36 5.11 -15.29
C ASP A 168 20.76 4.19 -14.22
N ARG A 169 20.66 2.88 -14.54
CA ARG A 169 20.05 1.90 -13.63
C ARG A 169 20.81 1.78 -12.29
N GLN A 170 22.12 1.87 -12.30
CA GLN A 170 22.93 1.77 -11.09
C GLN A 170 22.72 2.99 -10.18
N GLN A 171 22.71 4.18 -10.75
CA GLN A 171 22.40 5.43 -10.04
C GLN A 171 20.97 5.40 -9.48
N ALA A 172 20.00 4.92 -10.24
CA ALA A 172 18.62 4.74 -9.79
C ALA A 172 18.53 3.80 -8.59
N GLN A 173 19.17 2.63 -8.66
CA GLN A 173 19.21 1.67 -7.55
C GLN A 173 19.86 2.29 -6.29
N ALA A 174 20.99 2.99 -6.45
CA ALA A 174 21.65 3.66 -5.33
C ALA A 174 20.74 4.73 -4.70
N THR A 175 20.02 5.51 -5.52
CA THR A 175 19.07 6.53 -5.05
C THR A 175 17.92 5.90 -4.28
N LEU A 176 17.33 4.83 -4.78
CA LEU A 176 16.23 4.11 -4.11
C LEU A 176 16.70 3.44 -2.81
N GLN A 177 17.90 2.86 -2.80
CA GLN A 177 18.48 2.30 -1.58
C GLN A 177 18.72 3.37 -0.51
N ALA A 178 19.27 4.52 -0.87
CA ALA A 178 19.47 5.64 0.05
C ALA A 178 18.14 6.14 0.61
N PHE A 179 17.13 6.29 -0.25
CA PHE A 179 15.77 6.68 0.16
C PHE A 179 15.15 5.69 1.13
N SER A 180 15.20 4.39 0.82
CA SER A 180 14.69 3.33 1.70
C SER A 180 15.39 3.35 3.07
N THR A 181 16.72 3.46 3.08
CA THR A 181 17.51 3.53 4.31
C THR A 181 17.14 4.76 5.16
N ALA A 182 16.99 5.92 4.53
CA ALA A 182 16.58 7.15 5.22
C ALA A 182 15.17 7.03 5.82
N LYS A 183 14.23 6.43 5.10
CA LYS A 183 12.86 6.16 5.57
C LYS A 183 12.87 5.22 6.78
N GLN A 184 13.63 4.13 6.71
CA GLN A 184 13.76 3.19 7.81
C GLN A 184 14.37 3.85 9.05
N ALA A 185 15.43 4.65 8.88
CA ALA A 185 16.07 5.37 9.97
C ALA A 185 15.12 6.39 10.63
N ALA A 186 14.35 7.13 9.83
CA ALA A 186 13.36 8.07 10.33
C ALA A 186 12.23 7.37 11.10
N ALA A 187 11.72 6.24 10.58
CA ALA A 187 10.71 5.42 11.24
C ALA A 187 11.25 4.83 12.56
N ALA A 188 12.49 4.33 12.58
CA ALA A 188 13.15 3.83 13.78
C ALA A 188 13.28 4.92 14.85
N GLY A 189 13.73 6.11 14.46
CA GLY A 189 13.85 7.25 15.40
C GLY A 189 12.52 7.61 16.03
N LYS A 190 11.48 7.76 15.20
CA LYS A 190 10.12 8.04 15.66
C LYS A 190 9.58 6.95 16.60
N ASN A 191 9.65 5.68 16.19
CA ASN A 191 9.14 4.57 16.97
C ASN A 191 9.85 4.45 18.33
N ARG A 192 11.18 4.67 18.36
CA ARG A 192 11.97 4.66 19.60
C ARG A 192 11.56 5.79 20.54
N GLU A 193 11.40 7.00 20.03
CA GLU A 193 10.97 8.15 20.83
C GLU A 193 9.56 7.93 21.41
N GLU A 194 8.60 7.56 20.56
CA GLU A 194 7.22 7.29 20.96
C GLU A 194 7.13 6.11 21.93
N GLY A 195 7.86 5.03 21.66
CA GLY A 195 7.92 3.84 22.50
C GLY A 195 8.48 4.14 23.90
N ASN A 196 9.61 4.83 23.97
CA ASN A 196 10.23 5.22 25.24
C ASN A 196 9.31 6.15 26.04
N ALA A 197 8.71 7.15 25.39
CA ALA A 197 7.78 8.07 26.04
C ALA A 197 6.51 7.33 26.54
N PHE A 198 6.00 6.38 25.76
CA PHE A 198 4.87 5.56 26.16
C PHE A 198 5.22 4.70 27.39
N LEU A 199 6.29 3.91 27.33
CA LEU A 199 6.70 3.00 28.41
C LEU A 199 7.02 3.77 29.71
N ALA A 200 7.63 4.97 29.60
CA ALA A 200 7.91 5.83 30.76
C ALA A 200 6.62 6.29 31.46
N ARG A 201 5.56 6.58 30.72
CA ARG A 201 4.25 6.92 31.29
C ARG A 201 3.50 5.68 31.79
N ASN A 202 3.55 4.60 31.03
CA ASN A 202 2.78 3.38 31.29
C ASN A 202 3.22 2.70 32.60
N LYS A 203 4.52 2.68 32.92
CA LYS A 203 5.03 2.10 34.17
C LYS A 203 4.46 2.72 35.46
N THR A 204 3.91 3.93 35.36
CA THR A 204 3.30 4.61 36.51
C THR A 204 1.79 4.37 36.62
N GLN A 205 1.20 3.64 35.68
CA GLN A 205 -0.22 3.36 35.68
C GLN A 205 -0.57 2.28 36.72
N PRO A 206 -1.75 2.38 37.37
CA PRO A 206 -2.20 1.40 38.34
C PRO A 206 -2.22 -0.02 37.75
N GLY A 207 -1.64 -0.99 38.46
CA GLY A 207 -1.63 -2.39 38.09
C GLY A 207 -0.58 -2.77 37.04
N VAL A 208 0.20 -1.82 36.54
CA VAL A 208 1.31 -2.10 35.63
C VAL A 208 2.56 -2.48 36.43
N VAL A 209 3.15 -3.61 36.06
CA VAL A 209 4.41 -4.12 36.60
C VAL A 209 5.47 -4.06 35.52
N THR A 210 6.69 -3.63 35.88
CA THR A 210 7.84 -3.60 34.96
C THR A 210 8.87 -4.63 35.47
N THR A 211 9.29 -5.51 34.57
CA THR A 211 10.35 -6.51 34.88
C THR A 211 11.74 -5.90 34.72
N ALA A 212 12.77 -6.66 35.13
CA ALA A 212 14.16 -6.21 34.99
C ALA A 212 14.63 -6.03 33.54
N SER A 213 14.02 -6.74 32.57
CA SER A 213 14.29 -6.59 31.14
C SER A 213 13.63 -5.35 30.50
N GLY A 214 12.72 -4.69 31.25
CA GLY A 214 11.92 -3.58 30.74
C GLY A 214 10.56 -3.99 30.16
N LEU A 215 10.24 -5.30 30.12
CA LEU A 215 8.90 -5.75 29.78
C LEU A 215 7.90 -5.18 30.79
N GLN A 216 6.79 -4.63 30.28
CA GLN A 216 5.69 -4.18 31.14
C GLN A 216 4.49 -5.08 30.94
N TYR A 217 3.78 -5.37 32.05
CA TYR A 217 2.55 -6.15 31.96
C TYR A 217 1.51 -5.70 33.00
N GLN A 218 0.26 -6.03 32.69
CA GLN A 218 -0.88 -5.87 33.59
C GLN A 218 -1.71 -7.14 33.58
N VAL A 219 -2.16 -7.58 34.76
CA VAL A 219 -3.07 -8.71 34.90
C VAL A 219 -4.49 -8.23 34.62
N LEU A 220 -5.07 -8.63 33.49
CA LEU A 220 -6.46 -8.32 33.15
C LEU A 220 -7.45 -9.31 33.78
N ARG A 221 -7.02 -10.56 33.90
CA ARG A 221 -7.77 -11.64 34.58
C ARG A 221 -6.75 -12.59 35.21
N ALA A 222 -6.94 -12.90 36.49
CA ALA A 222 -6.13 -13.89 37.18
C ALA A 222 -6.47 -15.32 36.69
N GLY A 223 -5.48 -16.19 36.68
CA GLY A 223 -5.63 -17.63 36.48
C GLY A 223 -5.14 -18.39 37.72
N SER A 224 -5.44 -19.67 37.79
CA SER A 224 -5.06 -20.53 38.93
C SER A 224 -4.31 -21.81 38.50
N GLY A 225 -4.12 -22.03 37.19
CA GLY A 225 -3.43 -23.19 36.69
C GLY A 225 -1.91 -23.09 36.81
N GLU A 226 -1.19 -24.06 36.27
CA GLU A 226 0.27 -24.09 36.25
C GLU A 226 0.86 -22.93 35.42
N ARG A 227 2.12 -22.60 35.68
CA ARG A 227 2.87 -21.64 34.85
C ARG A 227 3.77 -22.38 33.89
N PRO A 228 3.85 -21.98 32.62
CA PRO A 228 4.76 -22.59 31.67
C PRO A 228 6.22 -22.21 32.00
N MET A 229 7.14 -23.09 31.63
CA MET A 229 8.57 -22.78 31.58
C MET A 229 8.87 -22.06 30.24
N ALA A 230 10.01 -21.37 30.15
CA ALA A 230 10.46 -20.70 28.92
C ALA A 230 10.63 -21.62 27.70
N SER A 231 10.74 -22.94 27.93
CA SER A 231 10.81 -23.98 26.87
C SER A 231 9.48 -24.69 26.60
N SER A 232 8.43 -24.33 27.34
CA SER A 232 7.11 -24.99 27.17
C SER A 232 6.46 -24.63 25.86
N ARG A 233 5.63 -25.56 25.36
CA ARG A 233 4.65 -25.29 24.31
C ARG A 233 3.34 -24.86 24.96
N VAL A 234 2.74 -23.78 24.47
CA VAL A 234 1.52 -23.20 25.05
C VAL A 234 0.43 -23.01 24.00
N ARG A 235 -0.81 -23.04 24.46
CA ARG A 235 -1.99 -22.65 23.68
C ARG A 235 -2.52 -21.33 24.21
N VAL A 236 -2.68 -20.37 23.32
CA VAL A 236 -3.10 -19.01 23.67
C VAL A 236 -4.16 -18.46 22.71
N ASN A 237 -5.00 -17.55 23.23
CA ASN A 237 -5.60 -16.51 22.40
C ASN A 237 -4.82 -15.22 22.58
N TYR A 238 -4.68 -14.45 21.51
CA TYR A 238 -3.95 -13.18 21.59
C TYR A 238 -4.39 -12.19 20.52
N GLU A 239 -4.10 -10.92 20.79
CA GLU A 239 -4.17 -9.83 19.82
C GLU A 239 -2.94 -8.93 19.99
N GLY A 240 -2.18 -8.76 18.90
CA GLY A 240 -1.00 -7.90 18.84
C GLY A 240 -1.28 -6.60 18.11
N LYS A 241 -0.86 -5.47 18.71
CA LYS A 241 -1.09 -4.12 18.20
C LYS A 241 0.18 -3.29 18.25
N LEU A 242 0.29 -2.36 17.30
CA LEU A 242 1.18 -1.21 17.40
C LEU A 242 0.64 -0.21 18.44
N LEU A 243 1.44 0.78 18.84
CA LEU A 243 1.01 1.80 19.81
C LEU A 243 -0.11 2.70 19.30
N ASP A 244 -0.26 2.83 17.99
CA ASP A 244 -1.38 3.57 17.35
C ASP A 244 -2.69 2.78 17.32
N GLY A 245 -2.69 1.54 17.83
CA GLY A 245 -3.85 0.65 17.86
C GLY A 245 -4.01 -0.24 16.63
N THR A 246 -3.14 -0.12 15.61
CA THR A 246 -3.16 -0.99 14.43
C THR A 246 -2.93 -2.44 14.83
N VAL A 247 -3.90 -3.31 14.57
CA VAL A 247 -3.79 -4.75 14.81
C VAL A 247 -2.95 -5.36 13.70
N PHE A 248 -1.82 -5.98 14.06
CA PHE A 248 -0.96 -6.67 13.10
C PHE A 248 -1.14 -8.18 13.12
N ASP A 249 -1.63 -8.75 14.24
CA ASP A 249 -1.91 -10.19 14.32
C ASP A 249 -2.95 -10.47 15.42
N SER A 250 -3.87 -11.43 15.19
CA SER A 250 -4.92 -11.78 16.14
C SER A 250 -5.42 -13.21 15.92
N SER A 251 -5.34 -14.04 16.95
CA SER A 251 -5.96 -15.37 16.96
C SER A 251 -7.49 -15.28 16.92
N TYR A 252 -8.04 -14.22 17.48
CA TYR A 252 -9.49 -13.99 17.46
C TYR A 252 -10.01 -13.72 16.04
N GLN A 253 -9.26 -12.97 15.23
CA GLN A 253 -9.61 -12.74 13.82
C GLN A 253 -9.51 -14.01 12.99
N ARG A 254 -8.61 -14.94 13.33
CA ARG A 254 -8.53 -16.26 12.70
C ARG A 254 -9.57 -17.25 13.20
N GLY A 255 -10.31 -16.93 14.26
CA GLY A 255 -11.37 -17.76 14.83
C GLY A 255 -10.88 -19.00 15.61
N GLN A 256 -9.56 -19.12 15.88
CA GLN A 256 -8.98 -20.24 16.59
C GLN A 256 -7.75 -19.85 17.42
N PRO A 257 -7.52 -20.49 18.59
CA PRO A 257 -6.30 -20.35 19.36
C PRO A 257 -5.06 -20.75 18.56
N ALA A 258 -3.91 -20.25 18.99
CA ALA A 258 -2.62 -20.59 18.41
C ALA A 258 -1.73 -21.33 19.42
N ASP A 259 -0.92 -22.25 18.90
CA ASP A 259 0.04 -23.05 19.67
C ASP A 259 1.45 -22.58 19.35
N PHE A 260 2.23 -22.20 20.38
CA PHE A 260 3.61 -21.72 20.25
C PHE A 260 4.57 -22.43 21.20
N GLY A 261 5.78 -22.70 20.75
CA GLY A 261 6.93 -22.93 21.63
C GLY A 261 7.43 -21.58 22.16
N LEU A 262 7.55 -21.41 23.46
CA LEU A 262 8.01 -20.16 24.07
C LEU A 262 9.48 -19.85 23.78
N ASP A 263 10.26 -20.84 23.35
CA ASP A 263 11.62 -20.72 22.83
C ASP A 263 11.71 -20.26 21.36
N GLN A 264 10.56 -20.18 20.66
CA GLN A 264 10.47 -19.85 19.23
C GLN A 264 9.72 -18.54 18.95
N VAL A 265 9.41 -17.77 20.00
CA VAL A 265 8.72 -16.48 19.91
C VAL A 265 9.65 -15.34 20.30
N ILE A 266 9.16 -14.10 20.21
CA ILE A 266 9.91 -12.92 20.67
C ILE A 266 10.23 -13.02 22.17
N LYS A 267 11.37 -12.46 22.59
CA LYS A 267 11.87 -12.55 23.98
C LYS A 267 10.85 -12.08 25.01
N GLY A 268 10.09 -11.03 24.69
CA GLY A 268 9.02 -10.52 25.55
C GLY A 268 7.91 -11.53 25.80
N TRP A 269 7.60 -12.41 24.85
CA TRP A 269 6.66 -13.50 25.02
C TRP A 269 7.25 -14.66 25.84
N THR A 270 8.50 -15.06 25.54
CA THR A 270 9.20 -16.09 26.32
C THR A 270 9.19 -15.74 27.81
N GLU A 271 9.52 -14.49 28.13
CA GLU A 271 9.51 -13.99 29.51
C GLU A 271 8.09 -13.82 30.05
N GLY A 272 7.25 -13.07 29.33
CA GLY A 272 5.95 -12.63 29.81
C GLY A 272 4.96 -13.79 30.02
N VAL A 273 4.86 -14.70 29.04
CA VAL A 273 3.93 -15.84 29.13
C VAL A 273 4.36 -16.83 30.22
N ALA A 274 5.66 -16.97 30.51
CA ALA A 274 6.15 -17.77 31.63
C ALA A 274 5.70 -17.23 33.01
N LEU A 275 5.31 -15.95 33.11
CA LEU A 275 4.74 -15.37 34.34
C LEU A 275 3.25 -15.69 34.50
N MET A 276 2.56 -16.14 33.46
CA MET A 276 1.13 -16.33 33.42
C MET A 276 0.71 -17.69 33.98
N PRO A 277 -0.18 -17.77 34.99
CA PRO A 277 -0.88 -19.04 35.29
C PRO A 277 -1.89 -19.35 34.20
N VAL A 278 -2.09 -20.63 33.85
CA VAL A 278 -3.16 -21.07 32.94
C VAL A 278 -4.51 -20.54 33.39
N GLY A 279 -5.33 -20.11 32.44
CA GLY A 279 -6.62 -19.44 32.66
C GLY A 279 -6.53 -17.94 32.86
N SER A 280 -5.32 -17.35 32.89
CA SER A 280 -5.16 -15.91 33.02
C SER A 280 -5.23 -15.17 31.68
N LYS A 281 -5.46 -13.86 31.75
CA LYS A 281 -5.31 -12.93 30.63
C LYS A 281 -4.46 -11.74 31.07
N TYR A 282 -3.37 -11.50 30.35
CA TYR A 282 -2.44 -10.41 30.61
C TYR A 282 -2.37 -9.49 29.41
N ARG A 283 -2.08 -8.21 29.69
CA ARG A 283 -1.62 -7.25 28.68
C ARG A 283 -0.12 -7.06 28.86
N PHE A 284 0.60 -7.17 27.76
CA PHE A 284 2.03 -6.91 27.69
C PHE A 284 2.29 -5.66 26.84
N TRP A 285 3.25 -4.85 27.27
CA TRP A 285 3.88 -3.81 26.45
C TRP A 285 5.34 -4.18 26.32
N VAL A 286 5.72 -4.53 25.11
CA VAL A 286 7.00 -5.16 24.80
C VAL A 286 7.90 -4.12 24.14
N PRO A 287 9.00 -3.68 24.80
CA PRO A 287 10.01 -2.84 24.16
C PRO A 287 10.57 -3.52 22.91
N SER A 288 11.02 -2.73 21.94
CA SER A 288 11.51 -3.26 20.65
C SER A 288 12.66 -4.28 20.81
N GLU A 289 13.52 -4.12 21.79
CA GLU A 289 14.66 -5.01 22.09
C GLU A 289 14.22 -6.43 22.52
N LEU A 290 13.01 -6.53 23.04
CA LEU A 290 12.35 -7.79 23.40
C LEU A 290 11.37 -8.29 22.32
N ALA A 291 11.28 -7.57 21.20
CA ALA A 291 10.42 -7.86 20.06
C ALA A 291 11.24 -8.06 18.77
N TYR A 292 11.07 -7.20 17.77
CA TYR A 292 11.71 -7.32 16.45
C TYR A 292 12.90 -6.37 16.24
N GLY A 293 13.24 -5.55 17.26
CA GLY A 293 14.40 -4.66 17.26
C GLY A 293 14.44 -3.66 16.11
N SER A 294 15.66 -3.30 15.72
CA SER A 294 15.92 -2.30 14.67
C SER A 294 15.56 -2.74 13.26
N ASN A 295 15.25 -4.01 13.04
CA ASN A 295 14.89 -4.52 11.71
C ASN A 295 13.39 -4.50 11.44
N GLY A 296 12.56 -4.58 12.49
CA GLY A 296 11.11 -4.81 12.31
C GLY A 296 10.82 -6.18 11.71
N THR A 297 9.68 -6.32 11.01
CA THR A 297 9.31 -7.56 10.32
C THR A 297 9.49 -7.44 8.80
N PRO A 298 9.82 -8.55 8.10
CA PRO A 298 9.75 -8.59 6.64
C PRO A 298 8.38 -8.13 6.14
N GLY A 299 8.38 -7.27 5.12
CA GLY A 299 7.13 -6.67 4.61
C GLY A 299 6.67 -5.40 5.36
N GLY A 300 7.36 -5.00 6.45
CA GLY A 300 7.18 -3.70 7.09
C GLY A 300 5.90 -3.53 7.92
N GLN A 301 5.16 -4.61 8.19
CA GLN A 301 3.95 -4.57 9.02
C GLN A 301 4.26 -4.09 10.45
N ILE A 302 5.41 -4.51 10.99
CA ILE A 302 5.98 -3.96 12.21
C ILE A 302 7.26 -3.24 11.80
N GLY A 303 7.28 -1.92 11.98
CA GLY A 303 8.43 -1.10 11.64
C GLY A 303 9.62 -1.29 12.58
N PRO A 304 10.80 -0.75 12.22
CA PRO A 304 11.98 -0.79 13.05
C PRO A 304 11.75 -0.10 14.40
N ASP A 305 12.32 -0.63 15.46
CA ASP A 305 12.25 -0.13 16.84
C ASP A 305 10.82 0.08 17.39
N ALA A 306 9.83 -0.63 16.87
CA ALA A 306 8.45 -0.52 17.32
C ALA A 306 8.23 -1.20 18.68
N THR A 307 7.65 -0.47 19.63
CA THR A 307 7.08 -1.03 20.87
C THR A 307 5.74 -1.66 20.57
N LEU A 308 5.50 -2.86 21.07
CA LEU A 308 4.29 -3.64 20.78
C LEU A 308 3.41 -3.79 22.02
N THR A 309 2.10 -3.89 21.77
CA THR A 309 1.12 -4.25 22.80
C THR A 309 0.50 -5.60 22.45
N PHE A 310 0.39 -6.50 23.43
CA PHE A 310 -0.28 -7.79 23.27
C PHE A 310 -1.27 -8.02 24.40
N ASP A 311 -2.51 -8.37 24.06
CA ASP A 311 -3.42 -9.01 24.99
C ASP A 311 -3.30 -10.52 24.79
N VAL A 312 -2.88 -11.26 25.82
CA VAL A 312 -2.64 -12.70 25.75
C VAL A 312 -3.48 -13.42 26.80
N GLU A 313 -4.20 -14.44 26.39
CA GLU A 313 -4.95 -15.34 27.26
C GLU A 313 -4.32 -16.74 27.17
N LEU A 314 -3.77 -17.23 28.27
CA LEU A 314 -3.13 -18.53 28.35
C LEU A 314 -4.19 -19.60 28.62
N LEU A 315 -4.42 -20.46 27.63
CA LEU A 315 -5.45 -21.51 27.68
C LEU A 315 -4.90 -22.83 28.24
N GLY A 316 -3.63 -23.12 27.99
CA GLY A 316 -3.02 -24.37 28.48
C GLY A 316 -1.53 -24.45 28.17
N VAL A 317 -0.84 -25.33 28.91
CA VAL A 317 0.49 -25.81 28.60
C VAL A 317 0.33 -27.15 27.88
N LEU A 318 1.00 -27.28 26.74
CA LEU A 318 0.93 -28.48 25.89
C LEU A 318 2.13 -29.39 26.21
N GLN A 319 1.88 -30.67 26.22
CA GLN A 319 2.92 -31.69 26.42
C GLN A 319 3.73 -31.91 25.14
#